data_e420d9044d942d000d5f5f5306d5fe84
#
_entry.id   e420d9044d942d000d5f5f5306d5fe84
#
_cell.length_a   1.000
_cell.length_b   1.000
_cell.length_c   1.000
_cell.angle_alpha   90.00
_cell.angle_beta   90.00
_cell.angle_gamma   90.00
#
_symmetry.space_group_name_H-M   'P 1'
#
loop_
_entity.id
_entity.type
_entity.pdbx_description
1 polymer ?
#
loop_
_entity_poly.entity_id
_entity_poly.type
_entity_poly.pdbx_seq_one_letter_code
_entity_poly.pdbx_strand_id
1 'polypeptide(L)'
;MINPGGAQDPVPSFLLAAGLTVLSGFFFTLSHGVIRHIGGFGISLHPFEIAFFSNFFSALFYIPFLLRRGTRILHTSKLLIHVMRAFFNAASLTTFYMALAFTPLADVTALALAGPLFVTVGALFFLGEIIRARRWMALSFGAFGALIIIRPGLEGF
;
A
#
# COMPACT_ATOMS: atom_id res chain seq x y z
N MET A 1 -28.38 29.11 -14.78
CA MET A 1 -27.48 29.21 -15.96
C MET A 1 -26.23 28.44 -15.59
N ILE A 2 -26.12 27.17 -16.09
CA ILE A 2 -24.98 26.31 -15.89
C ILE A 2 -23.99 26.66 -17.01
N ASN A 3 -22.79 27.07 -16.62
CA ASN A 3 -21.72 27.40 -17.56
C ASN A 3 -21.10 26.11 -18.11
N PRO A 4 -21.24 25.73 -19.37
CA PRO A 4 -20.70 24.51 -19.95
C PRO A 4 -19.33 24.75 -20.59
N GLY A 5 -18.44 25.48 -19.92
CA GLY A 5 -17.12 25.88 -20.44
C GLY A 5 -15.99 25.67 -19.46
N GLY A 6 -16.01 24.60 -18.68
CA GLY A 6 -14.86 24.16 -17.88
C GLY A 6 -13.84 23.52 -18.79
N ALA A 7 -12.85 24.28 -19.25
CA ALA A 7 -11.73 23.80 -20.04
C ALA A 7 -11.09 22.58 -19.38
N GLN A 8 -11.16 21.49 -20.09
CA GLN A 8 -10.37 20.29 -19.85
C GLN A 8 -8.93 20.62 -20.26
N ASP A 9 -8.07 20.79 -19.27
CA ASP A 9 -6.64 20.57 -19.44
C ASP A 9 -6.28 19.21 -18.80
N PRO A 10 -6.60 18.08 -19.44
CA PRO A 10 -6.45 16.78 -18.80
C PRO A 10 -5.10 16.12 -19.06
N VAL A 11 -4.35 16.52 -20.07
CA VAL A 11 -3.19 15.73 -20.54
C VAL A 11 -1.93 15.96 -19.68
N PRO A 12 -1.52 17.17 -19.33
CA PRO A 12 -0.31 17.36 -18.53
C PRO A 12 -0.50 16.87 -17.08
N SER A 13 -1.68 17.02 -16.49
CA SER A 13 -1.96 16.54 -15.14
C SER A 13 -2.04 15.01 -15.07
N PHE A 14 -2.56 14.35 -16.10
CA PHE A 14 -2.60 12.89 -16.17
C PHE A 14 -1.20 12.29 -16.32
N LEU A 15 -0.37 12.80 -17.22
CA LEU A 15 1.00 12.34 -17.42
C LEU A 15 1.86 12.59 -16.18
N LEU A 16 1.70 13.73 -15.52
CA LEU A 16 2.37 14.01 -14.27
C LEU A 16 1.95 13.04 -13.16
N ALA A 17 0.66 12.79 -13.00
CA ALA A 17 0.14 11.84 -12.03
C ALA A 17 0.62 10.41 -12.31
N ALA A 18 0.59 9.99 -13.58
CA ALA A 18 1.12 8.70 -14.00
C ALA A 18 2.63 8.57 -13.71
N GLY A 19 3.41 9.59 -14.06
CA GLY A 19 4.85 9.63 -13.80
C GLY A 19 5.18 9.57 -12.31
N LEU A 20 4.46 10.32 -11.47
CA LEU A 20 4.63 10.29 -10.02
C LEU A 20 4.24 8.92 -9.43
N THR A 21 3.21 8.27 -9.97
CA THR A 21 2.79 6.93 -9.54
C THR A 21 3.86 5.89 -9.87
N VAL A 22 4.44 5.93 -11.07
CA VAL A 22 5.53 5.02 -11.46
C VAL A 22 6.76 5.26 -10.60
N LEU A 23 7.13 6.51 -10.37
CA LEU A 23 8.26 6.88 -9.50
C LEU A 23 8.05 6.41 -8.06
N SER A 24 6.86 6.59 -7.52
CA SER A 24 6.47 6.09 -6.20
C SER A 24 6.59 4.57 -6.13
N GLY A 25 6.09 3.85 -7.13
CA GLY A 25 6.21 2.39 -7.22
C GLY A 25 7.66 1.92 -7.29
N PHE A 26 8.52 2.63 -8.01
CA PHE A 26 9.95 2.35 -8.06
C PHE A 26 10.61 2.47 -6.68
N PHE A 27 10.40 3.58 -5.97
CA PHE A 27 10.94 3.76 -4.62
C PHE A 27 10.37 2.75 -3.62
N PHE A 28 9.10 2.41 -3.76
CA PHE A 28 8.46 1.40 -2.92
C PHE A 28 9.11 0.02 -3.11
N THR A 29 9.33 -0.40 -4.36
CA THR A 29 10.00 -1.67 -4.67
C THR A 29 11.45 -1.68 -4.21
N LEU A 30 12.17 -0.58 -4.42
CA LEU A 30 13.54 -0.44 -3.94
C LEU A 30 13.62 -0.57 -2.40
N SER A 31 12.71 0.08 -1.69
CA SER A 31 12.58 -0.02 -0.23
C SER A 31 12.38 -1.47 0.23
N HIS A 32 11.51 -2.23 -0.44
CA HIS A 32 11.28 -3.64 -0.12
C HIS A 32 12.53 -4.50 -0.35
N GLY A 33 13.27 -4.24 -1.43
CA GLY A 33 14.54 -4.90 -1.72
C GLY A 33 15.59 -4.63 -0.63
N VAL A 34 15.69 -3.38 -0.17
CA VAL A 34 16.59 -2.98 0.93
C VAL A 34 16.20 -3.66 2.24
N ILE A 35 14.91 -3.66 2.60
CA ILE A 35 14.39 -4.32 3.81
C ILE A 35 14.75 -5.81 3.77
N ARG A 36 14.54 -6.46 2.65
CA ARG A 36 14.89 -7.87 2.45
C ARG A 36 16.39 -8.11 2.62
N HIS A 37 17.22 -7.24 2.06
CA HIS A 37 18.67 -7.35 2.15
C HIS A 37 19.15 -7.21 3.60
N ILE A 38 18.64 -6.23 4.32
CA ILE A 38 18.99 -5.99 5.73
C ILE A 38 18.52 -7.16 6.62
N GLY A 39 17.33 -7.69 6.38
CA GLY A 39 16.80 -8.83 7.15
C GLY A 39 17.48 -10.16 6.85
N GLY A 40 18.15 -10.32 5.68
CA GLY A 40 18.74 -11.58 5.22
C GLY A 40 20.25 -11.72 5.39
N PHE A 41 21.00 -10.63 5.54
CA PHE A 41 22.46 -10.62 5.51
C PHE A 41 23.10 -10.13 6.82
N GLY A 42 22.97 -10.88 7.91
CA GLY A 42 23.84 -10.72 9.10
C GLY A 42 23.62 -9.49 9.97
N ILE A 43 22.87 -8.50 9.54
CA ILE A 43 22.33 -7.43 10.39
C ILE A 43 20.91 -7.85 10.73
N SER A 44 20.77 -8.66 11.77
CA SER A 44 19.47 -9.19 12.22
C SER A 44 18.64 -8.10 12.92
N LEU A 45 18.23 -7.08 12.16
CA LEU A 45 17.24 -6.14 12.67
C LEU A 45 15.88 -6.85 12.71
N HIS A 46 15.24 -6.79 13.86
CA HIS A 46 13.92 -7.38 14.01
C HIS A 46 12.90 -6.61 13.13
N PRO A 47 11.94 -7.28 12.46
CA PRO A 47 10.94 -6.62 11.61
C PRO A 47 10.20 -5.46 12.29
N PHE A 48 9.98 -5.55 13.60
CA PHE A 48 9.39 -4.47 14.39
C PHE A 48 10.27 -3.22 14.44
N GLU A 49 11.59 -3.37 14.53
CA GLU A 49 12.53 -2.24 14.50
C GLU A 49 12.51 -1.55 13.15
N ILE A 50 12.50 -2.33 12.07
CA ILE A 50 12.38 -1.81 10.71
C ILE A 50 11.06 -1.04 10.54
N ALA A 51 9.95 -1.60 11.01
CA ALA A 51 8.65 -0.95 10.96
C ALA A 51 8.64 0.35 11.79
N PHE A 52 9.19 0.32 13.00
CA PHE A 52 9.29 1.50 13.86
C PHE A 52 10.10 2.62 13.22
N PHE A 53 11.33 2.33 12.78
CA PHE A 53 12.20 3.33 12.17
C PHE A 53 11.62 3.87 10.86
N SER A 54 11.03 3.04 10.03
CA SER A 54 10.38 3.47 8.78
C SER A 54 9.26 4.48 9.06
N ASN A 55 8.40 4.21 10.04
CA ASN A 55 7.33 5.13 10.42
C ASN A 55 7.88 6.39 11.10
N PHE A 56 8.89 6.25 11.96
CA PHE A 56 9.54 7.36 12.65
C PHE A 56 10.16 8.35 11.66
N PHE A 57 10.99 7.87 10.72
CA PHE A 57 11.60 8.74 9.71
C PHE A 57 10.58 9.33 8.77
N SER A 58 9.52 8.59 8.41
CA SER A 58 8.40 9.13 7.63
C SER A 58 7.72 10.28 8.38
N ALA A 59 7.44 10.12 9.66
CA ALA A 59 6.86 11.17 10.49
C ALA A 59 7.79 12.40 10.58
N LEU A 60 9.09 12.17 10.78
CA LEU A 60 10.10 13.23 10.84
C LEU A 60 10.13 14.04 9.52
N PHE A 61 10.00 13.36 8.39
CA PHE A 61 9.97 14.02 7.07
C PHE A 61 8.75 14.92 6.89
N TYR A 62 7.63 14.62 7.56
CA TYR A 62 6.43 15.48 7.52
C TYR A 62 6.48 16.69 8.44
N ILE A 63 7.37 16.72 9.45
CA ILE A 63 7.47 17.82 10.41
C ILE A 63 7.68 19.19 9.74
N PRO A 64 8.65 19.39 8.82
CA PRO A 64 8.85 20.70 8.20
C PRO A 64 7.63 21.18 7.40
N PHE A 65 6.90 20.25 6.80
CA PHE A 65 5.67 20.56 6.09
C PHE A 65 4.54 20.99 7.04
N LEU A 66 4.43 20.32 8.18
CA LEU A 66 3.48 20.62 9.23
C LEU A 66 3.76 21.99 9.85
N LEU A 67 5.03 22.30 10.13
CA LEU A 67 5.44 23.60 10.67
C LEU A 67 5.15 24.75 9.70
N ARG A 68 5.30 24.53 8.39
CA ARG A 68 4.99 25.55 7.37
C ARG A 68 3.49 25.79 7.19
N ARG A 69 2.66 24.76 7.32
CA ARG A 69 1.19 24.87 7.13
C ARG A 69 0.41 25.13 8.43
N GLY A 70 1.10 25.05 9.57
CA GLY A 70 0.49 25.25 10.89
C GLY A 70 -0.26 24.00 11.39
N THR A 71 -0.39 23.91 12.72
CA THR A 71 -1.04 22.78 13.42
C THR A 71 -2.56 22.71 13.19
N ARG A 72 -3.16 23.72 12.56
CA ARG A 72 -4.59 23.77 12.25
C ARG A 72 -5.05 22.61 11.37
N ILE A 73 -4.13 22.04 10.56
CA ILE A 73 -4.39 20.87 9.72
C ILE A 73 -4.63 19.60 10.55
N LEU A 74 -4.07 19.52 11.76
CA LEU A 74 -4.25 18.40 12.67
C LEU A 74 -5.58 18.40 13.41
N HIS A 75 -6.32 19.54 13.34
CA HIS A 75 -7.61 19.64 14.01
C HIS A 75 -8.66 18.83 13.25
N THR A 76 -9.11 17.75 13.85
CA THR A 76 -10.13 16.86 13.27
C THR A 76 -11.21 16.56 14.29
N SER A 77 -12.46 16.55 13.85
CA SER A 77 -13.61 16.12 14.66
C SER A 77 -13.74 14.58 14.72
N LYS A 78 -12.95 13.83 13.93
CA LYS A 78 -13.04 12.37 13.78
C LYS A 78 -11.78 11.66 14.24
N LEU A 79 -11.20 12.11 15.35
CA LEU A 79 -9.92 11.59 15.87
C LEU A 79 -9.91 10.07 16.03
N LEU A 80 -11.00 9.48 16.55
CA LEU A 80 -11.10 8.02 16.76
C LEU A 80 -10.93 7.24 15.46
N ILE A 81 -11.54 7.70 14.37
CA ILE A 81 -11.42 7.04 13.05
C ILE A 81 -9.98 7.11 12.55
N HIS A 82 -9.31 8.23 12.74
CA HIS A 82 -7.90 8.38 12.34
C HIS A 82 -6.97 7.52 13.18
N VAL A 83 -7.21 7.40 14.49
CA VAL A 83 -6.43 6.53 15.39
C VAL A 83 -6.62 5.06 15.01
N MET A 84 -7.85 4.61 14.80
CA MET A 84 -8.12 3.24 14.35
C MET A 84 -7.46 2.94 13.01
N ARG A 85 -7.57 3.86 12.05
CA ARG A 85 -6.91 3.72 10.75
C ARG A 85 -5.38 3.62 10.90
N ALA A 86 -4.78 4.45 11.75
CA ALA A 86 -3.34 4.43 12.00
C ALA A 86 -2.91 3.10 12.66
N PHE A 87 -3.70 2.60 13.61
CA PHE A 87 -3.45 1.33 14.27
C PHE A 87 -3.48 0.16 13.27
N PHE A 88 -4.52 0.04 12.45
CA PHE A 88 -4.61 -1.01 11.43
C PHE A 88 -3.52 -0.89 10.38
N ASN A 89 -3.14 0.33 9.99
CA ASN A 89 -2.03 0.55 9.07
C ASN A 89 -0.70 0.10 9.68
N ALA A 90 -0.41 0.46 10.92
CA ALA A 90 0.81 0.03 11.61
C ALA A 90 0.87 -1.49 11.78
N ALA A 91 -0.24 -2.13 12.17
CA ALA A 91 -0.34 -3.58 12.28
C ALA A 91 -0.11 -4.27 10.93
N SER A 92 -0.75 -3.78 9.86
CA SER A 92 -0.59 -4.29 8.50
C SER A 92 0.86 -4.17 8.02
N LEU A 93 1.48 -3.01 8.20
CA LEU A 93 2.86 -2.76 7.79
C LEU A 93 3.85 -3.67 8.53
N THR A 94 3.66 -3.82 9.83
CA THR A 94 4.49 -4.70 10.66
C THR A 94 4.37 -6.15 10.22
N THR A 95 3.14 -6.64 10.00
CA THR A 95 2.90 -8.00 9.49
C THR A 95 3.50 -8.20 8.11
N PHE A 96 3.42 -7.20 7.24
CA PHE A 96 4.03 -7.23 5.92
C PHE A 96 5.56 -7.32 5.99
N TYR A 97 6.21 -6.57 6.88
CA TYR A 97 7.66 -6.65 7.09
C TYR A 97 8.09 -7.99 7.71
N MET A 98 7.27 -8.57 8.59
CA MET A 98 7.49 -9.94 9.07
C MET A 98 7.43 -10.93 7.91
N ALA A 99 6.44 -10.83 7.04
CA ALA A 99 6.35 -11.68 5.86
C ALA A 99 7.58 -11.53 4.95
N LEU A 100 8.05 -10.30 4.70
CA LEU A 100 9.27 -10.04 3.92
C LEU A 100 10.53 -10.64 4.55
N ALA A 101 10.61 -10.74 5.88
CA ALA A 101 11.77 -11.32 6.57
C ALA A 101 11.80 -12.85 6.46
N PHE A 102 10.64 -13.52 6.52
CA PHE A 102 10.56 -14.97 6.63
C PHE A 102 10.14 -15.69 5.34
N THR A 103 9.62 -14.98 4.35
CA THR A 103 9.08 -15.55 3.12
C THR A 103 9.81 -15.01 1.88
N PRO A 104 9.93 -15.78 0.80
CA PRO A 104 10.48 -15.29 -0.47
C PRO A 104 9.77 -14.02 -0.95
N LEU A 105 10.55 -13.05 -1.45
CA LEU A 105 10.02 -11.75 -1.88
C LEU A 105 8.93 -11.89 -2.96
N ALA A 106 9.10 -12.87 -3.86
CA ALA A 106 8.14 -13.14 -4.92
C ALA A 106 6.76 -13.50 -4.37
N ASP A 107 6.70 -14.35 -3.34
CA ASP A 107 5.45 -14.82 -2.74
C ASP A 107 4.76 -13.70 -1.97
N VAL A 108 5.53 -12.91 -1.19
CA VAL A 108 5.00 -11.77 -0.44
C VAL A 108 4.42 -10.72 -1.40
N THR A 109 5.13 -10.43 -2.50
CA THR A 109 4.63 -9.46 -3.48
C THR A 109 3.43 -9.98 -4.25
N ALA A 110 3.39 -11.27 -4.58
CA ALA A 110 2.23 -11.90 -5.22
C ALA A 110 0.99 -11.85 -4.32
N LEU A 111 1.15 -12.15 -3.03
CA LEU A 111 0.07 -12.02 -2.04
C LEU A 111 -0.39 -10.57 -1.87
N ALA A 112 0.53 -9.61 -1.88
CA ALA A 112 0.19 -8.18 -1.80
C ALA A 112 -0.65 -7.73 -3.01
N LEU A 113 -0.40 -8.28 -4.22
CA LEU A 113 -1.21 -8.03 -5.40
C LEU A 113 -2.63 -8.59 -5.29
N ALA A 114 -2.88 -9.55 -4.40
CA ALA A 114 -4.23 -10.02 -4.09
C ALA A 114 -5.01 -9.05 -3.16
N GLY A 115 -4.35 -8.04 -2.59
CA GLY A 115 -4.98 -7.03 -1.72
C GLY A 115 -6.27 -6.42 -2.28
N PRO A 116 -6.33 -5.96 -3.53
CA PRO A 116 -7.56 -5.45 -4.15
C PRO A 116 -8.73 -6.45 -4.15
N LEU A 117 -8.46 -7.76 -4.16
CA LEU A 117 -9.49 -8.79 -4.05
C LEU A 117 -10.17 -8.71 -2.67
N PHE A 118 -9.37 -8.71 -1.61
CA PHE A 118 -9.88 -8.63 -0.23
C PHE A 118 -10.64 -7.32 0.02
N VAL A 119 -10.14 -6.20 -0.49
CA VAL A 119 -10.83 -4.90 -0.40
C VAL A 119 -12.16 -4.95 -1.13
N THR A 120 -12.22 -5.56 -2.30
CA THR A 120 -13.44 -5.64 -3.10
C THR A 120 -14.48 -6.55 -2.44
N VAL A 121 -14.05 -7.70 -1.92
CA VAL A 121 -14.91 -8.61 -1.16
C VAL A 121 -15.42 -7.94 0.11
N GLY A 122 -14.54 -7.23 0.83
CA GLY A 122 -14.93 -6.45 2.00
C GLY A 122 -15.95 -5.35 1.66
N ALA A 123 -15.77 -4.62 0.58
CA ALA A 123 -16.71 -3.60 0.13
C ALA A 123 -18.11 -4.19 -0.20
N LEU A 124 -18.15 -5.38 -0.79
CA LEU A 124 -19.40 -6.10 -1.05
C LEU A 124 -20.14 -6.40 0.25
N PHE A 125 -19.45 -6.96 1.28
CA PHE A 125 -20.08 -7.40 2.52
C PHE A 125 -20.39 -6.25 3.47
N PHE A 126 -19.50 -5.25 3.59
CA PHE A 126 -19.66 -4.18 4.59
C PHE A 126 -20.36 -2.94 4.04
N LEU A 127 -20.20 -2.64 2.73
CA LEU A 127 -20.80 -1.45 2.13
C LEU A 127 -22.01 -1.79 1.25
N GLY A 128 -22.29 -3.05 0.95
CA GLY A 128 -23.37 -3.44 0.05
C GLY A 128 -23.16 -2.98 -1.40
N GLU A 129 -21.90 -2.75 -1.79
CA GLU A 129 -21.55 -2.19 -3.10
C GLU A 129 -21.77 -3.23 -4.21
N ILE A 130 -22.51 -2.86 -5.26
CA ILE A 130 -22.72 -3.75 -6.41
C ILE A 130 -21.47 -3.74 -7.28
N ILE A 131 -20.75 -4.84 -7.31
CA ILE A 131 -19.53 -4.98 -8.09
C ILE A 131 -19.87 -5.42 -9.50
N ARG A 132 -19.46 -4.61 -10.51
CA ARG A 132 -19.69 -4.95 -11.93
C ARG A 132 -18.84 -6.15 -12.35
N ALA A 133 -19.39 -6.98 -13.26
CA ALA A 133 -18.74 -8.20 -13.77
C ALA A 133 -17.31 -7.97 -14.29
N ARG A 134 -17.04 -6.81 -14.91
CA ARG A 134 -15.69 -6.44 -15.37
C ARG A 134 -14.66 -6.40 -14.21
N ARG A 135 -15.07 -5.93 -13.04
CA ARG A 135 -14.19 -5.87 -11.86
C ARG A 135 -13.91 -7.28 -11.31
N TRP A 136 -14.93 -8.14 -11.31
CA TRP A 136 -14.77 -9.55 -10.95
C TRP A 136 -13.81 -10.29 -11.88
N MET A 137 -13.93 -10.11 -13.20
CA MET A 137 -12.99 -10.70 -14.16
C MET A 137 -11.57 -10.24 -13.92
N ALA A 138 -11.33 -8.93 -13.76
CA ALA A 138 -9.98 -8.39 -13.47
C ALA A 138 -9.38 -8.96 -12.19
N LEU A 139 -10.17 -9.06 -11.12
CA LEU A 139 -9.74 -9.64 -9.84
C LEU A 139 -9.43 -11.13 -9.95
N SER A 140 -10.24 -11.89 -10.71
CA SER A 140 -10.01 -13.32 -10.94
C SER A 140 -8.71 -13.55 -11.71
N PHE A 141 -8.42 -12.77 -12.74
CA PHE A 141 -7.15 -12.85 -13.47
C PHE A 141 -5.95 -12.51 -12.58
N GLY A 142 -6.08 -11.47 -11.71
CA GLY A 142 -5.04 -11.11 -10.75
C GLY A 142 -4.78 -12.22 -9.73
N ALA A 143 -5.85 -12.80 -9.18
CA ALA A 143 -5.76 -13.92 -8.24
C ALA A 143 -5.12 -15.16 -8.88
N PHE A 144 -5.49 -15.47 -10.12
CA PHE A 144 -4.90 -16.59 -10.87
C PHE A 144 -3.40 -16.37 -11.11
N GLY A 145 -3.00 -15.15 -11.49
CA GLY A 145 -1.59 -14.78 -11.63
C GLY A 145 -0.81 -14.96 -10.33
N ALA A 146 -1.36 -14.52 -9.20
CA ALA A 146 -0.73 -14.71 -7.89
C ALA A 146 -0.57 -16.19 -7.53
N LEU A 147 -1.58 -17.03 -7.78
CA LEU A 147 -1.52 -18.47 -7.55
C LEU A 147 -0.45 -19.17 -8.41
N ILE A 148 -0.26 -18.73 -9.66
CA ILE A 148 0.79 -19.27 -10.54
C ILE A 148 2.18 -18.95 -9.98
N ILE A 149 2.36 -17.76 -9.40
CA ILE A 149 3.64 -17.34 -8.82
C ILE A 149 3.94 -18.14 -7.54
N ILE A 150 2.95 -18.24 -6.66
CA ILE A 150 3.10 -18.92 -5.35
C ILE A 150 3.29 -20.44 -5.50
N ARG A 151 2.78 -21.05 -6.59
CA ARG A 151 2.88 -22.49 -6.88
C ARG A 151 2.58 -23.38 -5.67
N PRO A 152 1.41 -23.26 -5.03
CA PRO A 152 1.11 -24.02 -3.83
C PRO A 152 1.20 -25.54 -4.12
N GLY A 153 2.11 -26.23 -3.42
CA GLY A 153 2.27 -27.68 -3.52
C GLY A 153 3.35 -28.19 -4.49
N LEU A 154 4.09 -27.33 -5.19
CA LEU A 154 5.20 -27.73 -6.07
C LEU A 154 6.58 -27.57 -5.42
N GLU A 155 6.72 -26.79 -4.39
CA GLU A 155 7.90 -26.72 -3.55
C GLU A 155 7.61 -27.54 -2.31
N GLY A 156 8.28 -28.71 -2.21
CA GLY A 156 8.09 -29.65 -1.11
C GLY A 156 8.33 -28.96 0.24
N PHE A 157 7.48 -29.33 1.19
CA PHE A 157 7.64 -29.06 2.60
C PHE A 157 9.01 -29.52 3.10
#